data_22215d35416272c877861e774c4432e2
#
_entry.id   22215d35416272c877861e774c4432e2
#
_cell.length_a   1.000
_cell.length_b   1.000
_cell.length_c   1.000
_cell.angle_alpha   90.00
_cell.angle_beta   90.00
_cell.angle_gamma   90.00
#
_symmetry.space_group_name_H-M   'P 1'
#
loop_
_entity.id
_entity.type
_entity.pdbx_description
1 polymer ?
#
loop_
_entity_poly.entity_id
_entity_poly.type
_entity_poly.pdbx_seq_one_letter_code
_entity_poly.pdbx_strand_id
1 'polypeptide(L)'
;MNKNRSSRWPCGTAWIALGVAALSGCSPMVDVAESGPGNSSSAGASTGAGGHGGSAGPTGAGGAGTGGAGAGAGSSGDGGSGVDGSSSGVGGSSSTGAGKFVGSTTTDLAVRDGFNRYWSQITPEIEGRWTSVERSRGVRDWSRLDPIYEYAQANNIPFMQHAFVWGATSSSWIGSLPADELRQAVRDWMQAFCQRYPETKYIIVVNEPPPHTTPSFKNAIGGDGESGYDWIVNSFKWAREFCPDATLILNDYNTLEYETDHNRFVEIVKVVLDAGAPIDGLGAEAHDAYRFDTDTVKGYIDRLAAAGLPVYITEYDIDLADDDEQRRVMEEQFTMFYDHSAVKGITFWGYVVGSTWRSNTGLMYPDGTMRPAMAWLMDFLDRGE
;
A
#
# COMPACT_ATOMS: atom_id res chain seq x y z
N MET A 1 12.34 59.26 43.04
CA MET A 1 11.19 58.66 43.76
C MET A 1 10.56 57.59 42.83
N ASN A 2 10.69 56.44 43.29
CA ASN A 2 10.31 55.14 42.83
C ASN A 2 8.82 55.00 42.51
N LYS A 3 8.49 54.24 41.45
CA LYS A 3 7.42 53.21 41.50
C LYS A 3 7.48 52.29 40.29
N ASN A 4 8.08 51.12 40.53
CA ASN A 4 7.87 49.88 39.81
C ASN A 4 6.39 49.50 39.78
N ARG A 5 5.86 49.12 38.61
CA ARG A 5 4.67 48.26 38.50
C ARG A 5 4.99 47.06 37.62
N SER A 6 5.20 45.95 38.30
CA SER A 6 5.17 44.62 37.74
C SER A 6 3.71 44.23 37.39
N SER A 7 3.42 43.99 36.14
CA SER A 7 2.18 43.34 35.74
C SER A 7 2.44 41.84 35.52
N ARG A 8 1.94 41.04 36.45
CA ARG A 8 1.85 39.60 36.36
C ARG A 8 0.68 39.25 35.41
N TRP A 9 0.95 38.45 34.45
CA TRP A 9 -0.08 37.78 33.65
C TRP A 9 -0.42 36.45 34.33
N PRO A 10 -1.70 36.06 34.44
CA PRO A 10 -2.07 34.76 34.99
C PRO A 10 -1.94 33.68 33.89
N CYS A 11 -1.25 32.61 34.23
CA CYS A 11 -1.32 31.34 33.51
C CYS A 11 -2.74 30.80 33.52
N GLY A 12 -3.40 30.87 32.38
CA GLY A 12 -4.61 30.14 32.11
C GLY A 12 -4.25 28.87 31.34
N THR A 13 -4.29 27.74 32.01
CA THR A 13 -4.26 26.41 31.43
C THR A 13 -5.56 26.20 30.67
N ALA A 14 -5.51 26.36 29.36
CA ALA A 14 -6.60 25.91 28.47
C ALA A 14 -6.28 24.49 28.01
N TRP A 15 -7.00 23.53 28.56
CA TRP A 15 -7.10 22.19 28.02
C TRP A 15 -7.91 22.27 26.73
N ILE A 16 -7.24 22.18 25.59
CA ILE A 16 -7.92 21.91 24.32
C ILE A 16 -8.06 20.41 24.23
N ALA A 17 -9.26 19.92 24.55
CA ALA A 17 -9.69 18.60 24.17
C ALA A 17 -9.85 18.60 22.64
N LEU A 18 -8.90 18.03 21.90
CA LEU A 18 -9.11 17.67 20.50
C LEU A 18 -10.08 16.50 20.48
N GLY A 19 -11.34 16.82 20.24
CA GLY A 19 -12.33 15.86 19.81
C GLY A 19 -11.94 15.38 18.42
N VAL A 20 -11.64 14.09 18.31
CA VAL A 20 -11.58 13.39 17.03
C VAL A 20 -12.99 13.42 16.45
N ALA A 21 -13.25 14.38 15.57
CA ALA A 21 -14.43 14.35 14.72
C ALA A 21 -14.14 13.32 13.62
N ALA A 22 -14.73 12.15 13.75
CA ALA A 22 -14.90 11.24 12.64
C ALA A 22 -15.75 11.96 11.58
N LEU A 23 -15.10 12.55 10.60
CA LEU A 23 -15.77 13.03 9.41
C LEU A 23 -16.15 11.81 8.57
N SER A 24 -17.36 11.31 8.81
CA SER A 24 -18.08 10.49 7.85
C SER A 24 -18.30 11.37 6.62
N GLY A 25 -17.46 11.24 5.61
CA GLY A 25 -17.69 11.80 4.30
C GLY A 25 -18.91 11.13 3.68
N CYS A 26 -20.08 11.77 3.79
CA CYS A 26 -21.22 11.46 2.95
C CYS A 26 -20.93 11.96 1.55
N SER A 27 -20.53 11.07 0.66
CA SER A 27 -20.76 11.28 -0.78
C SER A 27 -22.23 11.17 -1.05
N PRO A 28 -22.84 12.04 -1.87
CA PRO A 28 -24.26 11.95 -2.18
C PRO A 28 -24.51 10.67 -2.97
N MET A 29 -25.27 9.75 -2.39
CA MET A 29 -25.95 8.70 -3.14
C MET A 29 -26.96 9.37 -4.05
N VAL A 30 -26.81 9.18 -5.34
CA VAL A 30 -27.86 9.47 -6.30
C VAL A 30 -28.91 8.38 -6.13
N ASP A 31 -30.03 8.74 -5.51
CA ASP A 31 -31.22 7.92 -5.48
C ASP A 31 -31.77 7.79 -6.89
N VAL A 32 -31.63 6.61 -7.49
CA VAL A 32 -32.44 6.22 -8.64
C VAL A 32 -33.74 5.66 -8.08
N ALA A 33 -34.79 6.46 -8.17
CA ALA A 33 -36.15 6.07 -7.82
C ALA A 33 -36.64 4.97 -8.77
N GLU A 34 -36.84 3.76 -8.25
CA GLU A 34 -37.66 2.75 -8.88
C GLU A 34 -39.13 3.01 -8.54
N SER A 35 -39.86 3.39 -9.56
CA SER A 35 -41.32 3.43 -9.55
C SER A 35 -41.88 2.03 -9.77
N GLY A 36 -42.56 1.48 -8.73
CA GLY A 36 -43.38 0.32 -8.89
C GLY A 36 -44.79 0.66 -9.45
N PRO A 37 -45.52 -0.34 -9.91
CA PRO A 37 -46.83 -0.52 -9.32
C PRO A 37 -47.20 -1.98 -9.03
N GLY A 38 -47.92 -2.09 -8.02
CA GLY A 38 -48.73 -2.96 -7.31
C GLY A 38 -49.49 -4.10 -7.94
N ASN A 39 -49.72 -5.01 -7.04
CA ASN A 39 -50.96 -5.73 -6.68
C ASN A 39 -51.25 -7.10 -7.31
N SER A 40 -51.38 -8.01 -6.44
CA SER A 40 -52.47 -8.94 -6.08
C SER A 40 -52.13 -10.45 -6.15
N SER A 41 -52.20 -11.01 -4.93
CA SER A 41 -52.88 -12.26 -4.48
C SER A 41 -52.92 -13.49 -5.39
N SER A 42 -52.46 -14.64 -4.92
CA SER A 42 -53.30 -15.72 -4.35
C SER A 42 -52.53 -17.06 -4.21
N ALA A 43 -53.00 -17.78 -3.24
CA ALA A 43 -52.56 -19.07 -2.70
C ALA A 43 -52.56 -20.23 -3.67
N GLY A 44 -51.73 -21.28 -3.33
CA GLY A 44 -51.85 -22.60 -3.90
C GLY A 44 -50.81 -23.55 -3.41
N ALA A 45 -51.17 -24.39 -2.43
CA ALA A 45 -50.39 -25.55 -1.96
C ALA A 45 -50.53 -26.73 -2.89
N SER A 46 -49.46 -27.55 -3.04
CA SER A 46 -49.58 -29.04 -3.05
C SER A 46 -48.18 -29.65 -3.19
N THR A 47 -47.79 -30.40 -2.24
CA THR A 47 -47.38 -31.80 -2.10
C THR A 47 -46.99 -32.59 -3.33
N GLY A 48 -45.82 -33.28 -3.24
CA GLY A 48 -45.52 -34.39 -4.11
C GLY A 48 -44.11 -34.93 -3.92
N ALA A 49 -44.02 -36.10 -3.33
CA ALA A 49 -42.88 -36.88 -2.91
C ALA A 49 -42.32 -37.80 -4.00
N GLY A 50 -41.12 -38.34 -3.75
CA GLY A 50 -40.59 -39.55 -4.34
C GLY A 50 -39.46 -39.29 -5.35
N GLY A 51 -38.31 -39.89 -5.35
CA GLY A 51 -37.82 -41.12 -4.71
C GLY A 51 -36.71 -41.73 -5.57
N HIS A 52 -35.67 -42.20 -4.93
CA HIS A 52 -34.77 -43.26 -5.30
C HIS A 52 -33.96 -43.21 -6.62
N GLY A 53 -32.68 -43.39 -6.50
CA GLY A 53 -31.83 -44.56 -6.50
C GLY A 53 -30.65 -44.27 -7.42
N GLY A 54 -29.41 -44.49 -7.11
CA GLY A 54 -28.74 -45.70 -6.86
C GLY A 54 -27.55 -45.84 -7.78
N SER A 55 -26.35 -45.92 -7.19
CA SER A 55 -25.37 -47.00 -7.33
C SER A 55 -24.27 -46.95 -8.39
N ALA A 56 -23.04 -47.04 -7.88
CA ALA A 56 -21.88 -47.84 -8.26
C ALA A 56 -20.90 -47.36 -9.34
N GLY A 57 -19.63 -47.27 -8.85
CA GLY A 57 -18.41 -47.25 -9.67
C GLY A 57 -18.14 -48.59 -10.40
N PRO A 58 -16.99 -48.92 -10.96
CA PRO A 58 -15.69 -48.94 -10.27
C PRO A 58 -14.43 -48.65 -11.12
N THR A 59 -13.31 -48.43 -10.45
CA THR A 59 -11.91 -48.92 -10.68
C THR A 59 -11.31 -49.03 -12.09
N GLY A 60 -10.09 -48.49 -12.21
CA GLY A 60 -9.12 -48.85 -13.22
C GLY A 60 -7.73 -48.33 -12.94
N ALA A 61 -6.84 -49.20 -12.59
CA ALA A 61 -5.47 -49.03 -12.22
C ALA A 61 -4.51 -49.00 -13.41
N GLY A 62 -3.32 -48.44 -13.22
CA GLY A 62 -2.08 -49.00 -13.71
C GLY A 62 -1.35 -48.23 -14.84
N GLY A 63 -0.08 -47.94 -14.62
CA GLY A 63 0.88 -47.70 -15.66
C GLY A 63 2.11 -46.91 -15.22
N ALA A 64 3.09 -47.59 -14.67
CA ALA A 64 4.45 -47.10 -14.46
C ALA A 64 5.23 -47.12 -15.78
N GLY A 65 6.11 -46.13 -15.94
CA GLY A 65 7.09 -46.08 -17.01
C GLY A 65 8.34 -45.35 -16.60
N THR A 66 9.38 -46.09 -16.42
CA THR A 66 10.75 -45.75 -16.05
C THR A 66 11.58 -45.17 -17.18
N GLY A 67 12.52 -44.27 -16.88
CA GLY A 67 13.88 -44.37 -17.43
C GLY A 67 14.34 -43.29 -18.38
N GLY A 68 15.51 -42.70 -18.07
CA GLY A 68 16.39 -42.16 -19.06
C GLY A 68 17.26 -41.02 -18.59
N ALA A 69 18.39 -41.35 -17.98
CA ALA A 69 19.50 -40.41 -17.72
C ALA A 69 20.28 -40.15 -19.02
N GLY A 70 20.77 -38.92 -19.20
CA GLY A 70 21.69 -38.57 -20.26
C GLY A 70 22.56 -37.42 -19.85
N ALA A 71 23.80 -37.73 -19.38
CA ALA A 71 24.89 -36.80 -19.15
C ALA A 71 25.59 -36.47 -20.46
N GLY A 72 26.01 -35.24 -20.64
CA GLY A 72 26.86 -34.81 -21.72
C GLY A 72 27.67 -33.57 -21.34
N ALA A 73 28.97 -33.80 -21.11
CA ALA A 73 29.98 -32.82 -20.73
C ALA A 73 30.65 -32.18 -21.94
N GLY A 74 31.23 -30.95 -21.73
CA GLY A 74 32.42 -30.45 -22.38
C GLY A 74 32.21 -29.49 -23.53
N SER A 75 32.72 -28.27 -23.57
CA SER A 75 34.16 -27.97 -23.68
C SER A 75 34.39 -26.46 -23.76
N SER A 76 35.50 -26.06 -23.20
CA SER A 76 36.20 -24.81 -23.22
C SER A 76 36.54 -24.26 -24.60
N GLY A 77 36.56 -22.93 -24.74
CA GLY A 77 37.12 -22.23 -25.87
C GLY A 77 37.52 -20.80 -25.53
N ASP A 78 38.81 -20.61 -25.55
CA ASP A 78 39.67 -19.48 -25.18
C ASP A 78 39.65 -18.33 -26.22
N GLY A 79 39.88 -17.08 -25.78
CA GLY A 79 40.81 -16.16 -26.48
C GLY A 79 40.18 -15.07 -27.37
N GLY A 80 40.44 -13.83 -26.99
CA GLY A 80 40.36 -12.71 -27.91
C GLY A 80 40.50 -11.32 -27.24
N SER A 81 41.75 -10.89 -27.05
CA SER A 81 42.13 -9.52 -26.68
C SER A 81 41.89 -8.53 -27.81
N GLY A 82 41.55 -7.28 -27.48
CA GLY A 82 41.74 -6.21 -28.46
C GLY A 82 41.00 -4.92 -28.24
N VAL A 83 41.71 -4.01 -27.79
CA VAL A 83 42.04 -2.60 -28.03
C VAL A 83 41.12 -1.49 -27.51
N ASP A 84 41.83 -0.59 -26.86
CA ASP A 84 41.51 0.73 -26.35
C ASP A 84 40.74 1.65 -27.32
N GLY A 85 39.78 2.33 -26.74
CA GLY A 85 39.12 3.49 -27.32
C GLY A 85 38.80 4.49 -26.24
N SER A 86 39.78 5.34 -25.86
CA SER A 86 39.57 6.51 -25.05
C SER A 86 38.64 7.49 -25.77
N SER A 87 37.45 7.69 -25.24
CA SER A 87 36.68 8.91 -25.46
C SER A 87 36.34 9.53 -24.11
N SER A 88 36.97 10.66 -23.85
CA SER A 88 36.70 11.59 -22.77
C SER A 88 35.29 12.17 -22.96
N GLY A 89 34.35 11.60 -22.25
CA GLY A 89 33.00 12.09 -22.10
C GLY A 89 32.87 12.85 -20.78
N VAL A 90 32.45 14.07 -20.90
CA VAL A 90 32.10 15.07 -19.90
C VAL A 90 31.32 14.45 -18.73
N GLY A 91 31.68 14.81 -17.50
CA GLY A 91 31.10 14.32 -16.27
C GLY A 91 29.58 14.50 -16.22
N GLY A 92 28.89 13.39 -16.39
CA GLY A 92 27.50 13.25 -15.98
C GLY A 92 27.50 12.95 -14.50
N SER A 93 26.84 13.81 -13.73
CA SER A 93 26.49 13.54 -12.34
C SER A 93 25.82 12.15 -12.28
N SER A 94 26.47 11.19 -11.64
CA SER A 94 25.87 9.87 -11.44
C SER A 94 24.70 10.05 -10.45
N SER A 95 23.48 10.04 -10.98
CA SER A 95 22.27 10.03 -10.16
C SER A 95 22.27 8.76 -9.30
N THR A 96 22.32 8.92 -7.99
CA THR A 96 22.19 7.83 -7.01
C THR A 96 20.81 7.17 -7.03
N GLY A 97 19.85 7.72 -7.78
CA GLY A 97 18.49 7.23 -7.94
C GLY A 97 18.27 6.07 -8.92
N ALA A 98 19.32 5.54 -9.55
CA ALA A 98 19.18 4.42 -10.48
C ALA A 98 18.58 3.19 -9.80
N GLY A 99 17.36 2.82 -10.20
CA GLY A 99 16.63 1.65 -9.68
C GLY A 99 15.48 1.94 -8.71
N LYS A 100 15.20 3.22 -8.36
CA LYS A 100 14.01 3.58 -7.58
C LYS A 100 12.81 3.75 -8.49
N PHE A 101 11.64 3.28 -8.02
CA PHE A 101 10.39 3.65 -8.68
C PHE A 101 9.85 4.98 -8.14
N VAL A 102 9.17 5.71 -9.01
CA VAL A 102 8.32 6.85 -8.63
C VAL A 102 6.94 6.57 -9.19
N GLY A 103 5.99 6.35 -8.31
CA GLY A 103 4.66 5.88 -8.62
C GLY A 103 3.55 6.75 -8.06
N SER A 104 2.33 6.33 -8.31
CA SER A 104 1.14 6.97 -7.74
C SER A 104 0.00 5.96 -7.56
N THR A 105 -1.06 6.41 -6.88
CA THR A 105 -2.30 5.65 -6.76
C THR A 105 -3.17 5.77 -8.00
N THR A 106 -4.18 4.89 -8.09
CA THR A 106 -5.30 5.01 -9.02
C THR A 106 -6.07 6.31 -8.79
N THR A 107 -6.86 6.72 -9.79
CA THR A 107 -7.70 7.91 -9.73
C THR A 107 -9.13 7.51 -10.04
N ASP A 108 -10.08 7.90 -9.19
CA ASP A 108 -11.51 7.61 -9.38
C ASP A 108 -11.78 6.11 -9.65
N LEU A 109 -11.10 5.24 -8.89
CA LEU A 109 -11.22 3.77 -8.97
C LEU A 109 -10.75 3.16 -10.29
N ALA A 110 -9.90 3.85 -11.05
CA ALA A 110 -9.39 3.37 -12.33
C ALA A 110 -7.95 3.86 -12.60
N VAL A 111 -7.31 3.25 -13.57
CA VAL A 111 -6.05 3.76 -14.12
C VAL A 111 -6.36 4.83 -15.14
N ARG A 112 -5.84 6.02 -14.93
CA ARG A 112 -6.00 7.13 -15.86
C ARG A 112 -5.19 6.93 -17.14
N ASP A 113 -5.73 7.33 -18.27
CA ASP A 113 -5.04 7.31 -19.57
C ASP A 113 -3.69 8.01 -19.50
N GLY A 114 -2.65 7.36 -20.01
CA GLY A 114 -1.29 7.89 -20.00
C GLY A 114 -0.58 7.86 -18.65
N PHE A 115 -1.10 7.11 -17.68
CA PHE A 115 -0.51 6.94 -16.33
C PHE A 115 1.00 6.63 -16.40
N ASN A 116 1.42 5.69 -17.26
CA ASN A 116 2.81 5.27 -17.41
C ASN A 116 3.75 6.31 -18.04
N ARG A 117 3.24 7.45 -18.52
CA ARG A 117 4.07 8.59 -18.93
C ARG A 117 4.68 9.29 -17.72
N TYR A 118 3.98 9.27 -16.61
CA TYR A 118 4.32 9.99 -15.38
C TYR A 118 4.88 9.05 -14.31
N TRP A 119 4.31 7.86 -14.19
CA TRP A 119 4.52 6.96 -13.06
C TRP A 119 5.09 5.61 -13.48
N SER A 120 6.09 5.15 -12.73
CA SER A 120 6.75 3.86 -12.96
C SER A 120 6.39 2.81 -11.90
N GLN A 121 5.32 3.03 -11.13
CA GLN A 121 4.74 2.08 -10.18
C GLN A 121 3.28 2.47 -9.95
N ILE A 122 2.42 1.49 -9.64
CA ILE A 122 1.00 1.73 -9.37
C ILE A 122 0.54 1.06 -8.09
N THR A 123 -0.26 1.79 -7.29
CA THR A 123 -0.94 1.31 -6.08
C THR A 123 -2.45 1.53 -6.24
N PRO A 124 -3.31 0.50 -6.10
CA PRO A 124 -4.76 0.71 -6.01
C PRO A 124 -5.08 1.42 -4.68
N GLU A 125 -5.72 2.59 -4.73
CA GLU A 125 -6.03 3.36 -3.53
C GLU A 125 -7.04 2.65 -2.62
N ILE A 126 -8.13 2.14 -3.23
CA ILE A 126 -9.26 1.51 -2.53
C ILE A 126 -9.51 0.08 -3.03
N GLU A 127 -9.26 -0.17 -4.31
CA GLU A 127 -9.71 -1.35 -5.06
C GLU A 127 -9.08 -2.63 -4.53
N GLY A 128 -7.85 -2.53 -3.99
CA GLY A 128 -7.10 -3.65 -3.39
C GLY A 128 -7.48 -3.99 -1.95
N ARG A 129 -8.34 -3.20 -1.30
CA ARG A 129 -8.73 -3.44 0.11
C ARG A 129 -9.63 -4.68 0.20
N TRP A 130 -9.44 -5.49 1.24
CA TRP A 130 -10.29 -6.67 1.47
C TRP A 130 -11.78 -6.32 1.45
N THR A 131 -12.16 -5.20 2.08
CA THR A 131 -13.55 -4.71 2.10
C THR A 131 -14.10 -4.34 0.74
N SER A 132 -13.26 -3.95 -0.20
CA SER A 132 -13.68 -3.63 -1.57
C SER A 132 -13.90 -4.88 -2.40
N VAL A 133 -13.05 -5.87 -2.18
CA VAL A 133 -13.08 -7.15 -2.93
C VAL A 133 -14.09 -8.13 -2.35
N GLU A 134 -14.20 -8.27 -1.02
CA GLU A 134 -15.06 -9.27 -0.38
C GLU A 134 -16.06 -8.59 0.59
N ARG A 135 -17.06 -7.93 0.01
CA ARG A 135 -18.13 -7.25 0.76
C ARG A 135 -19.05 -8.24 1.48
N SER A 136 -19.21 -9.43 0.93
CA SER A 136 -19.97 -10.55 1.50
C SER A 136 -19.06 -11.76 1.59
N ARG A 137 -19.13 -12.49 2.70
CA ARG A 137 -18.30 -13.66 2.97
C ARG A 137 -18.27 -14.65 1.79
N GLY A 138 -17.08 -14.99 1.29
CA GLY A 138 -16.87 -15.95 0.21
C GLY A 138 -17.23 -15.45 -1.19
N VAL A 139 -17.70 -14.20 -1.31
CA VAL A 139 -18.04 -13.60 -2.61
C VAL A 139 -17.02 -12.50 -2.92
N ARG A 140 -16.06 -12.81 -3.78
CA ARG A 140 -14.98 -11.90 -4.17
C ARG A 140 -15.24 -11.29 -5.52
N ASP A 141 -15.31 -9.96 -5.56
CA ASP A 141 -15.43 -9.16 -6.77
C ASP A 141 -14.09 -8.50 -7.09
N TRP A 142 -13.39 -9.02 -8.07
CA TRP A 142 -12.09 -8.53 -8.52
C TRP A 142 -12.18 -7.54 -9.68
N SER A 143 -13.39 -7.25 -10.16
CA SER A 143 -13.63 -6.49 -11.41
C SER A 143 -12.98 -5.11 -11.44
N ARG A 144 -12.72 -4.50 -10.29
CA ARG A 144 -12.03 -3.21 -10.19
C ARG A 144 -10.51 -3.37 -10.08
N LEU A 145 -10.04 -4.47 -9.48
CA LEU A 145 -8.61 -4.67 -9.26
C LEU A 145 -7.92 -5.31 -10.46
N ASP A 146 -8.61 -6.25 -11.16
CA ASP A 146 -8.08 -6.90 -12.34
C ASP A 146 -7.53 -5.93 -13.40
N PRO A 147 -8.26 -4.89 -13.83
CA PRO A 147 -7.77 -3.97 -14.86
C PRO A 147 -6.51 -3.19 -14.42
N ILE A 148 -6.37 -2.92 -13.11
CA ILE A 148 -5.21 -2.20 -12.57
C ILE A 148 -3.97 -3.10 -12.60
N TYR A 149 -4.14 -4.35 -12.19
CA TYR A 149 -3.06 -5.33 -12.24
C TYR A 149 -2.65 -5.65 -13.69
N GLU A 150 -3.62 -5.88 -14.57
CA GLU A 150 -3.39 -6.10 -16.01
C GLU A 150 -2.65 -4.91 -16.65
N TYR A 151 -3.02 -3.68 -16.28
CA TYR A 151 -2.32 -2.48 -16.74
C TYR A 151 -0.85 -2.48 -16.27
N ALA A 152 -0.60 -2.81 -15.00
CA ALA A 152 0.75 -2.90 -14.46
C ALA A 152 1.60 -3.90 -15.25
N GLN A 153 1.06 -5.09 -15.50
CA GLN A 153 1.74 -6.13 -16.28
C GLN A 153 1.99 -5.70 -17.74
N ALA A 154 0.98 -5.15 -18.42
CA ALA A 154 1.08 -4.70 -19.80
C ALA A 154 2.12 -3.59 -20.01
N ASN A 155 2.35 -2.77 -18.99
CA ASN A 155 3.31 -1.66 -19.04
C ASN A 155 4.64 -1.97 -18.33
N ASN A 156 4.81 -3.20 -17.82
CA ASN A 156 5.99 -3.63 -17.07
C ASN A 156 6.37 -2.68 -15.92
N ILE A 157 5.36 -2.20 -15.19
CA ILE A 157 5.53 -1.39 -13.99
C ILE A 157 5.15 -2.19 -12.75
N PRO A 158 5.87 -2.08 -11.63
CA PRO A 158 5.54 -2.82 -10.41
C PRO A 158 4.19 -2.41 -9.84
N PHE A 159 3.45 -3.41 -9.40
CA PHE A 159 2.19 -3.27 -8.68
C PHE A 159 2.46 -3.40 -7.18
N MET A 160 1.88 -2.49 -6.37
CA MET A 160 1.92 -2.52 -4.91
C MET A 160 0.51 -2.72 -4.35
N GLN A 161 0.31 -3.80 -3.60
CA GLN A 161 -0.96 -4.06 -2.91
C GLN A 161 -1.08 -3.20 -1.65
N HIS A 162 -2.20 -2.48 -1.51
CA HIS A 162 -2.58 -1.70 -0.33
C HIS A 162 -3.99 -2.10 0.13
N ALA A 163 -4.18 -2.76 1.27
CA ALA A 163 -3.27 -3.46 2.15
C ALA A 163 -3.93 -4.79 2.56
N PHE A 164 -3.17 -5.77 3.08
CA PHE A 164 -3.78 -7.04 3.51
C PHE A 164 -4.54 -6.90 4.82
N VAL A 165 -3.92 -6.28 5.83
CA VAL A 165 -4.48 -6.10 7.17
C VAL A 165 -4.44 -4.61 7.54
N TRP A 166 -5.59 -4.04 7.81
CA TRP A 166 -5.72 -2.65 8.24
C TRP A 166 -6.90 -2.51 9.21
N GLY A 167 -6.66 -1.89 10.36
CA GLY A 167 -7.67 -1.70 11.39
C GLY A 167 -8.80 -0.73 11.04
N ALA A 168 -8.53 0.22 10.12
CA ALA A 168 -9.53 1.20 9.70
C ALA A 168 -10.59 0.62 8.75
N THR A 169 -10.35 -0.55 8.14
CA THR A 169 -11.27 -1.17 7.20
C THR A 169 -11.58 -2.61 7.56
N SER A 170 -12.86 -2.93 7.77
CA SER A 170 -13.33 -4.30 7.96
C SER A 170 -14.74 -4.48 7.42
N SER A 171 -15.01 -5.58 6.72
CA SER A 171 -16.36 -5.92 6.28
C SER A 171 -17.24 -6.29 7.46
N SER A 172 -18.51 -5.92 7.41
CA SER A 172 -19.46 -6.13 8.53
C SER A 172 -19.63 -7.60 8.93
N TRP A 173 -19.45 -8.54 8.00
CA TRP A 173 -19.56 -9.97 8.27
C TRP A 173 -18.39 -10.54 9.10
N ILE A 174 -17.23 -9.86 9.12
CA ILE A 174 -16.03 -10.29 9.86
C ILE A 174 -16.31 -10.36 11.35
N GLY A 175 -16.95 -9.35 11.94
CA GLY A 175 -17.21 -9.28 13.38
C GLY A 175 -18.18 -10.34 13.92
N SER A 176 -18.85 -11.11 13.07
CA SER A 176 -19.81 -12.15 13.45
C SER A 176 -19.23 -13.56 13.50
N LEU A 177 -17.96 -13.75 13.10
CA LEU A 177 -17.36 -15.08 12.98
C LEU A 177 -16.69 -15.55 14.27
N PRO A 178 -16.75 -16.87 14.56
CA PRO A 178 -15.86 -17.49 15.54
C PRO A 178 -14.39 -17.27 15.20
N ALA A 179 -13.52 -17.27 16.22
CA ALA A 179 -12.11 -16.92 16.04
C ALA A 179 -11.37 -17.81 15.01
N ASP A 180 -11.65 -19.10 14.98
CA ASP A 180 -11.00 -20.01 14.02
C ASP A 180 -11.46 -19.76 12.58
N GLU A 181 -12.76 -19.50 12.38
CA GLU A 181 -13.28 -19.14 11.06
C GLU A 181 -12.74 -17.78 10.60
N LEU A 182 -12.58 -16.85 11.52
CA LEU A 182 -12.04 -15.52 11.26
C LEU A 182 -10.56 -15.59 10.87
N ARG A 183 -9.77 -16.40 11.59
CA ARG A 183 -8.37 -16.69 11.21
C ARG A 183 -8.28 -17.28 9.81
N GLN A 184 -9.14 -18.26 9.53
CA GLN A 184 -9.17 -18.87 8.20
C GLN A 184 -9.56 -17.87 7.13
N ALA A 185 -10.54 -16.99 7.37
CA ALA A 185 -10.96 -15.96 6.41
C ALA A 185 -9.82 -14.98 6.05
N VAL A 186 -9.00 -14.58 7.03
CA VAL A 186 -7.81 -13.73 6.76
C VAL A 186 -6.80 -14.47 5.89
N ARG A 187 -6.54 -15.75 6.19
CA ARG A 187 -5.64 -16.60 5.37
C ARG A 187 -6.17 -16.79 3.94
N ASP A 188 -7.47 -17.09 3.82
CA ASP A 188 -8.14 -17.27 2.53
C ASP A 188 -8.13 -16.01 1.67
N TRP A 189 -8.24 -14.83 2.31
CA TRP A 189 -8.09 -13.54 1.64
C TRP A 189 -6.69 -13.38 1.04
N MET A 190 -5.65 -13.53 1.84
CA MET A 190 -4.26 -13.41 1.40
C MET A 190 -3.93 -14.44 0.32
N GLN A 191 -4.32 -15.69 0.53
CA GLN A 191 -4.09 -16.78 -0.43
C GLN A 191 -4.76 -16.51 -1.77
N ALA A 192 -6.04 -16.09 -1.75
CA ALA A 192 -6.79 -15.82 -2.98
C ALA A 192 -6.20 -14.65 -3.76
N PHE A 193 -5.74 -13.59 -3.07
CA PHE A 193 -5.04 -12.49 -3.70
C PHE A 193 -3.73 -12.97 -4.36
N CYS A 194 -2.86 -13.67 -3.62
CA CYS A 194 -1.57 -14.13 -4.12
C CYS A 194 -1.70 -15.10 -5.30
N GLN A 195 -2.71 -15.97 -5.27
CA GLN A 195 -3.01 -16.88 -6.38
C GLN A 195 -3.50 -16.16 -7.64
N ARG A 196 -4.26 -15.07 -7.45
CA ARG A 196 -4.79 -14.30 -8.56
C ARG A 196 -3.77 -13.36 -9.18
N TYR A 197 -2.89 -12.78 -8.36
CA TYR A 197 -1.91 -11.76 -8.73
C TYR A 197 -0.47 -12.19 -8.34
N PRO A 198 0.02 -13.28 -8.92
CA PRO A 198 1.27 -13.94 -8.48
C PRO A 198 2.53 -13.09 -8.70
N GLU A 199 2.50 -12.12 -9.61
CA GLU A 199 3.64 -11.25 -9.90
C GLU A 199 3.58 -9.90 -9.14
N THR A 200 2.76 -9.80 -8.10
CA THR A 200 2.72 -8.63 -7.22
C THR A 200 4.08 -8.40 -6.59
N LYS A 201 4.67 -7.24 -6.87
CA LYS A 201 6.05 -6.95 -6.44
C LYS A 201 6.13 -6.47 -5.00
N TYR A 202 5.18 -5.66 -4.56
CA TYR A 202 5.16 -5.06 -3.23
C TYR A 202 3.81 -5.30 -2.56
N ILE A 203 3.84 -5.59 -1.27
CA ILE A 203 2.62 -5.79 -0.48
C ILE A 203 2.76 -5.05 0.86
N ILE A 204 1.90 -4.09 1.12
CA ILE A 204 1.68 -3.58 2.45
C ILE A 204 0.88 -4.65 3.21
N VAL A 205 1.58 -5.39 4.08
CA VAL A 205 0.98 -6.51 4.82
C VAL A 205 0.13 -6.01 5.98
N VAL A 206 0.68 -5.07 6.76
CA VAL A 206 -0.03 -4.40 7.85
C VAL A 206 0.11 -2.90 7.64
N ASN A 207 -1.03 -2.23 7.62
CA ASN A 207 -1.14 -0.78 7.52
C ASN A 207 -1.55 -0.18 8.86
N GLU A 208 -0.89 0.92 9.24
CA GLU A 208 -1.19 1.73 10.42
C GLU A 208 -1.35 0.90 11.70
N PRO A 209 -0.28 0.23 12.18
CA PRO A 209 -0.35 -0.55 13.42
C PRO A 209 -0.61 0.34 14.64
N PRO A 210 -0.90 -0.23 15.84
CA PRO A 210 -1.12 0.55 17.04
C PRO A 210 0.00 1.57 17.33
N PRO A 211 -0.33 2.77 17.83
CA PRO A 211 -1.63 3.16 18.39
C PRO A 211 -2.66 3.61 17.36
N HIS A 212 -2.31 3.68 16.07
CA HIS A 212 -3.14 4.28 15.04
C HIS A 212 -4.38 3.46 14.77
N THR A 213 -4.20 2.20 14.34
CA THR A 213 -5.34 1.31 14.11
C THR A 213 -5.13 -0.09 14.69
N THR A 214 -6.21 -0.81 14.90
CA THR A 214 -6.18 -2.21 15.34
C THR A 214 -7.32 -2.96 14.68
N PRO A 215 -7.06 -4.01 13.91
CA PRO A 215 -8.13 -4.76 13.27
C PRO A 215 -9.02 -5.46 14.30
N SER A 216 -10.33 -5.44 14.08
CA SER A 216 -11.30 -6.08 14.96
C SER A 216 -11.06 -7.58 15.16
N PHE A 217 -10.39 -8.20 14.20
CA PHE A 217 -10.03 -9.62 14.21
C PHE A 217 -8.63 -9.91 14.79
N LYS A 218 -7.94 -8.92 15.37
CA LYS A 218 -6.60 -9.05 15.97
C LYS A 218 -6.45 -10.32 16.81
N ASN A 219 -7.39 -10.58 17.75
CA ASN A 219 -7.29 -11.71 18.64
C ASN A 219 -7.41 -13.07 17.93
N ALA A 220 -8.15 -13.14 16.83
CA ALA A 220 -8.30 -14.36 16.06
C ALA A 220 -7.00 -14.74 15.31
N ILE A 221 -6.17 -13.76 14.98
CA ILE A 221 -4.94 -13.97 14.21
C ILE A 221 -3.67 -13.96 15.07
N GLY A 222 -3.80 -14.09 16.39
CA GLY A 222 -2.68 -14.22 17.32
C GLY A 222 -2.73 -13.28 18.53
N GLY A 223 -3.49 -12.19 18.43
CA GLY A 223 -3.59 -11.21 19.50
C GLY A 223 -2.25 -10.56 19.83
N ASP A 224 -2.05 -10.19 21.07
CA ASP A 224 -0.77 -9.67 21.54
C ASP A 224 0.27 -10.80 21.66
N GLY A 225 -0.15 -12.00 22.02
CA GLY A 225 0.71 -13.16 22.14
C GLY A 225 1.94 -12.92 23.04
N GLU A 226 3.05 -13.61 22.74
CA GLU A 226 4.30 -13.47 23.51
C GLU A 226 5.06 -12.18 23.19
N SER A 227 5.00 -11.73 21.94
CA SER A 227 5.72 -10.53 21.50
C SER A 227 5.01 -9.21 21.84
N GLY A 228 3.73 -9.25 22.17
CA GLY A 228 2.86 -8.07 22.20
C GLY A 228 2.23 -7.72 20.85
N TYR A 229 2.72 -8.35 19.76
CA TYR A 229 2.31 -8.08 18.38
C TYR A 229 2.21 -9.35 17.52
N ASP A 230 1.89 -10.52 18.12
CA ASP A 230 1.86 -11.79 17.40
C ASP A 230 0.91 -11.78 16.20
N TRP A 231 -0.14 -10.96 16.23
CA TRP A 231 -1.02 -10.77 15.10
C TRP A 231 -0.33 -10.14 13.88
N ILE A 232 0.64 -9.23 14.10
CA ILE A 232 1.47 -8.66 13.02
C ILE A 232 2.41 -9.73 12.49
N VAL A 233 3.12 -10.43 13.39
CA VAL A 233 4.05 -11.50 13.05
C VAL A 233 3.37 -12.59 12.20
N ASN A 234 2.17 -13.02 12.60
CA ASN A 234 1.40 -14.02 11.86
C ASN A 234 0.94 -13.50 10.50
N SER A 235 0.53 -12.23 10.40
CA SER A 235 0.15 -11.62 9.12
C SER A 235 1.30 -11.68 8.12
N PHE A 236 2.52 -11.33 8.55
CA PHE A 236 3.72 -11.40 7.70
C PHE A 236 4.10 -12.84 7.34
N LYS A 237 4.02 -13.78 8.30
CA LYS A 237 4.29 -15.21 8.02
C LYS A 237 3.32 -15.77 6.98
N TRP A 238 2.03 -15.45 7.03
CA TRP A 238 1.06 -15.88 6.03
C TRP A 238 1.24 -15.17 4.68
N ALA A 239 1.54 -13.88 4.69
CA ALA A 239 1.86 -13.17 3.46
C ALA A 239 3.04 -13.80 2.74
N ARG A 240 4.12 -14.16 3.46
CA ARG A 240 5.28 -14.86 2.90
C ARG A 240 4.95 -16.28 2.42
N GLU A 241 4.08 -16.99 3.15
CA GLU A 241 3.63 -18.34 2.76
C GLU A 241 2.92 -18.31 1.40
N PHE A 242 2.06 -17.31 1.17
CA PHE A 242 1.22 -17.25 -0.04
C PHE A 242 1.82 -16.44 -1.19
N CYS A 243 2.61 -15.41 -0.89
CA CYS A 243 3.31 -14.56 -1.85
C CYS A 243 4.84 -14.60 -1.58
N PRO A 244 5.52 -15.71 -1.89
CA PRO A 244 6.91 -15.93 -1.48
C PRO A 244 7.91 -14.92 -2.06
N ASP A 245 7.63 -14.38 -3.25
CA ASP A 245 8.55 -13.52 -4.01
C ASP A 245 8.25 -12.01 -3.86
N ALA A 246 7.17 -11.66 -3.15
CA ALA A 246 6.81 -10.27 -2.92
C ALA A 246 7.68 -9.62 -1.83
N THR A 247 7.96 -8.35 -1.99
CA THR A 247 8.53 -7.48 -0.95
C THR A 247 7.44 -7.12 0.06
N LEU A 248 7.57 -7.58 1.29
CA LEU A 248 6.58 -7.41 2.36
C LEU A 248 6.90 -6.19 3.21
N ILE A 249 5.97 -5.25 3.30
CA ILE A 249 6.15 -3.94 3.90
C ILE A 249 5.24 -3.78 5.12
N LEU A 250 5.80 -3.27 6.22
CA LEU A 250 5.06 -2.73 7.36
C LEU A 250 4.97 -1.21 7.17
N ASN A 251 3.75 -0.65 7.12
CA ASN A 251 3.49 0.73 6.74
C ASN A 251 2.79 1.51 7.84
N ASP A 252 3.18 2.79 8.03
CA ASP A 252 2.51 3.67 8.98
C ASP A 252 2.66 5.15 8.61
N TYR A 253 1.75 6.00 9.13
CA TYR A 253 1.82 7.44 9.00
C TYR A 253 2.53 8.10 10.19
N ASN A 254 2.82 9.39 10.10
CA ASN A 254 3.52 10.17 11.13
C ASN A 254 4.93 9.69 11.48
N THR A 255 5.47 8.75 10.74
CA THR A 255 6.78 8.13 11.05
C THR A 255 7.96 9.01 10.64
N LEU A 256 7.75 9.99 9.77
CA LEU A 256 8.76 10.95 9.32
C LEU A 256 8.51 12.38 9.87
N GLU A 257 7.49 12.55 10.70
CA GLU A 257 6.96 13.85 11.11
C GLU A 257 6.98 14.03 12.64
N TYR A 258 6.53 13.03 13.38
CA TYR A 258 6.30 13.15 14.81
C TYR A 258 7.12 12.13 15.60
N GLU A 259 7.95 12.62 16.53
CA GLU A 259 8.89 11.79 17.26
C GLU A 259 8.23 10.65 18.05
N THR A 260 7.05 10.90 18.63
CA THR A 260 6.33 9.89 19.40
C THR A 260 5.90 8.71 18.51
N ASP A 261 5.34 9.00 17.35
CA ASP A 261 4.86 7.98 16.40
C ASP A 261 6.04 7.25 15.74
N HIS A 262 7.08 8.01 15.39
CA HIS A 262 8.33 7.43 14.91
C HIS A 262 8.93 6.42 15.90
N ASN A 263 9.11 6.82 17.15
CA ASN A 263 9.71 5.96 18.17
C ASN A 263 8.86 4.70 18.40
N ARG A 264 7.53 4.85 18.38
CA ARG A 264 6.59 3.72 18.51
C ARG A 264 6.71 2.76 17.33
N PHE A 265 6.75 3.28 16.11
CA PHE A 265 6.91 2.47 14.93
C PHE A 265 8.24 1.70 14.94
N VAL A 266 9.35 2.35 15.29
CA VAL A 266 10.67 1.70 15.46
C VAL A 266 10.63 0.60 16.53
N GLU A 267 9.94 0.83 17.65
CA GLU A 267 9.74 -0.19 18.69
C GLU A 267 8.99 -1.42 18.14
N ILE A 268 7.87 -1.19 17.45
CA ILE A 268 7.09 -2.28 16.83
C ILE A 268 7.95 -3.04 15.83
N VAL A 269 8.63 -2.36 14.91
CA VAL A 269 9.53 -2.97 13.91
C VAL A 269 10.53 -3.89 14.60
N LYS A 270 11.22 -3.39 15.65
CA LYS A 270 12.19 -4.20 16.39
C LYS A 270 11.57 -5.45 17.00
N VAL A 271 10.46 -5.31 17.71
CA VAL A 271 9.79 -6.41 18.38
C VAL A 271 9.32 -7.48 17.40
N VAL A 272 8.69 -7.08 16.30
CA VAL A 272 8.15 -8.05 15.33
C VAL A 272 9.26 -8.74 14.52
N LEU A 273 10.37 -8.05 14.24
CA LEU A 273 11.56 -8.67 13.64
C LEU A 273 12.20 -9.68 14.60
N ASP A 274 12.37 -9.33 15.87
CA ASP A 274 12.91 -10.24 16.89
C ASP A 274 12.01 -11.49 17.07
N ALA A 275 10.68 -11.35 16.85
CA ALA A 275 9.71 -12.45 16.85
C ALA A 275 9.66 -13.25 15.52
N GLY A 276 10.50 -12.90 14.56
CA GLY A 276 10.67 -13.61 13.29
C GLY A 276 9.60 -13.30 12.24
N ALA A 277 9.08 -12.07 12.21
CA ALA A 277 8.27 -11.57 11.10
C ALA A 277 9.17 -11.36 9.86
N PRO A 278 8.83 -11.93 8.71
CA PRO A 278 9.62 -11.79 7.48
C PRO A 278 9.33 -10.46 6.77
N ILE A 279 9.74 -9.35 7.40
CA ILE A 279 9.60 -8.00 6.85
C ILE A 279 10.77 -7.72 5.92
N ASP A 280 10.48 -7.24 4.70
CA ASP A 280 11.50 -6.89 3.71
C ASP A 280 11.70 -5.37 3.59
N GLY A 281 10.77 -4.56 4.10
CA GLY A 281 10.85 -3.11 4.01
C GLY A 281 9.93 -2.39 4.97
N LEU A 282 10.23 -1.12 5.20
CA LEU A 282 9.45 -0.22 6.03
C LEU A 282 8.78 0.82 5.13
N GLY A 283 7.47 1.00 5.30
CA GLY A 283 6.71 2.04 4.64
C GLY A 283 6.52 3.25 5.56
N ALA A 284 6.68 4.43 4.99
CA ALA A 284 6.40 5.69 5.62
C ALA A 284 5.48 6.50 4.70
N GLU A 285 4.29 6.83 5.19
CA GLU A 285 3.25 7.46 4.36
C GLU A 285 3.61 8.90 3.96
N ALA A 286 4.25 9.64 4.87
CA ALA A 286 4.76 11.00 4.63
C ALA A 286 3.66 12.03 4.29
N HIS A 287 2.43 11.85 4.77
CA HIS A 287 1.31 12.74 4.51
C HIS A 287 1.46 14.15 5.08
N ASP A 288 2.19 14.29 6.18
CA ASP A 288 2.44 15.58 6.84
C ASP A 288 3.90 16.04 6.73
N ALA A 289 4.75 15.31 6.00
CA ALA A 289 6.18 15.60 5.85
C ALA A 289 6.42 17.03 5.32
N TYR A 290 5.54 17.52 4.45
CA TYR A 290 5.61 18.88 3.88
C TYR A 290 5.57 20.02 4.91
N ARG A 291 5.17 19.74 6.16
CA ARG A 291 5.10 20.72 7.27
C ARG A 291 6.41 20.85 8.03
N PHE A 292 7.37 19.98 7.75
CA PHE A 292 8.64 19.89 8.46
C PHE A 292 9.81 20.25 7.54
N ASP A 293 10.91 20.73 8.12
CA ASP A 293 12.12 20.94 7.36
C ASP A 293 12.70 19.60 6.85
N THR A 294 13.34 19.67 5.71
CA THR A 294 13.84 18.48 4.99
C THR A 294 14.90 17.71 5.80
N ASP A 295 15.73 18.40 6.60
CA ASP A 295 16.74 17.75 7.43
C ASP A 295 16.12 16.96 8.59
N THR A 296 15.03 17.46 9.17
CA THR A 296 14.25 16.73 10.18
C THR A 296 13.66 15.46 9.59
N VAL A 297 12.98 15.55 8.45
CA VAL A 297 12.40 14.39 7.75
C VAL A 297 13.49 13.38 7.39
N LYS A 298 14.62 13.85 6.87
CA LYS A 298 15.79 13.01 6.57
C LYS A 298 16.31 12.28 7.82
N GLY A 299 16.40 12.98 8.95
CA GLY A 299 16.83 12.38 10.22
C GLY A 299 15.95 11.20 10.65
N TYR A 300 14.65 11.26 10.42
CA TYR A 300 13.74 10.14 10.67
C TYR A 300 13.97 8.98 9.69
N ILE A 301 14.22 9.25 8.41
CA ILE A 301 14.56 8.19 7.45
C ILE A 301 15.87 7.49 7.85
N ASP A 302 16.90 8.24 8.26
CA ASP A 302 18.16 7.67 8.75
C ASP A 302 17.92 6.71 9.93
N ARG A 303 17.02 7.07 10.85
CA ARG A 303 16.66 6.26 12.02
C ARG A 303 15.86 5.01 11.62
N LEU A 304 14.90 5.10 10.68
CA LEU A 304 14.22 3.93 10.14
C LEU A 304 15.19 2.97 9.45
N ALA A 305 16.10 3.51 8.64
CA ALA A 305 17.12 2.73 7.93
C ALA A 305 18.09 2.01 8.87
N ALA A 306 18.26 2.47 10.11
CA ALA A 306 19.09 1.80 11.13
C ALA A 306 18.55 0.41 11.52
N ALA A 307 17.28 0.08 11.20
CA ALA A 307 16.75 -1.28 11.30
C ALA A 307 17.34 -2.26 10.28
N GLY A 308 18.17 -1.78 9.33
CA GLY A 308 18.79 -2.59 8.29
C GLY A 308 17.88 -2.95 7.13
N LEU A 309 16.70 -2.35 7.05
CA LEU A 309 15.70 -2.57 6.01
C LEU A 309 15.61 -1.35 5.06
N PRO A 310 15.26 -1.57 3.79
CA PRO A 310 14.92 -0.48 2.88
C PRO A 310 13.67 0.27 3.35
N VAL A 311 13.62 1.57 3.02
CA VAL A 311 12.48 2.45 3.29
C VAL A 311 11.75 2.74 1.98
N TYR A 312 10.43 2.75 2.03
CA TYR A 312 9.53 3.14 0.95
C TYR A 312 8.70 4.33 1.42
N ILE A 313 8.69 5.41 0.66
CA ILE A 313 7.75 6.51 0.85
C ILE A 313 6.48 6.09 0.12
N THR A 314 5.44 5.76 0.88
CA THR A 314 4.31 4.98 0.34
C THR A 314 3.10 5.81 -0.05
N GLU A 315 2.93 7.01 0.51
CA GLU A 315 1.70 7.80 0.37
C GLU A 315 1.98 9.31 0.36
N TYR A 316 3.11 9.72 -0.25
CA TYR A 316 3.56 11.11 -0.24
C TYR A 316 2.55 12.04 -0.89
N ASP A 317 2.24 13.12 -0.21
CA ASP A 317 1.46 14.23 -0.72
C ASP A 317 1.87 15.58 -0.08
N ILE A 318 1.53 16.67 -0.75
CA ILE A 318 1.84 18.04 -0.30
C ILE A 318 0.55 18.84 -0.33
N ASP A 319 -0.11 19.00 0.84
CA ASP A 319 -1.38 19.72 0.95
C ASP A 319 -1.18 21.24 1.05
N LEU A 320 -0.74 21.84 -0.04
CA LEU A 320 -0.52 23.28 -0.18
C LEU A 320 -1.28 23.83 -1.39
N ALA A 321 -2.09 24.87 -1.14
CA ALA A 321 -2.88 25.51 -2.18
C ALA A 321 -2.05 26.46 -3.07
N ASP A 322 -0.97 27.03 -2.51
CA ASP A 322 -0.05 27.90 -3.24
C ASP A 322 0.88 27.06 -4.11
N ASP A 323 0.88 27.34 -5.41
CA ASP A 323 1.62 26.57 -6.40
C ASP A 323 3.15 26.72 -6.27
N ASP A 324 3.63 27.91 -5.92
CA ASP A 324 5.06 28.16 -5.75
C ASP A 324 5.58 27.49 -4.47
N GLU A 325 4.80 27.52 -3.41
CA GLU A 325 5.16 26.86 -2.17
C GLU A 325 5.11 25.33 -2.30
N GLN A 326 4.06 24.77 -2.95
CA GLN A 326 3.98 23.34 -3.23
C GLN A 326 5.18 22.86 -4.07
N ARG A 327 5.56 23.65 -5.10
CA ARG A 327 6.72 23.35 -5.92
C ARG A 327 8.02 23.40 -5.10
N ARG A 328 8.22 24.41 -4.28
CA ARG A 328 9.41 24.55 -3.44
C ARG A 328 9.58 23.35 -2.51
N VAL A 329 8.52 22.94 -1.83
CA VAL A 329 8.54 21.76 -0.95
C VAL A 329 8.82 20.49 -1.76
N MET A 330 8.22 20.34 -2.95
CA MET A 330 8.50 19.22 -3.85
C MET A 330 9.99 19.18 -4.22
N GLU A 331 10.58 20.29 -4.63
CA GLU A 331 11.99 20.36 -4.98
C GLU A 331 12.91 19.93 -3.83
N GLU A 332 12.65 20.41 -2.63
CA GLU A 332 13.48 20.14 -1.46
C GLU A 332 13.32 18.70 -0.94
N GLN A 333 12.09 18.27 -0.68
CA GLN A 333 11.83 16.98 -0.04
C GLN A 333 11.93 15.81 -1.00
N PHE A 334 11.35 15.93 -2.22
CA PHE A 334 11.44 14.85 -3.18
C PHE A 334 12.89 14.57 -3.59
N THR A 335 13.72 15.62 -3.81
CA THR A 335 15.14 15.43 -4.09
C THR A 335 15.82 14.67 -2.96
N MET A 336 15.57 15.04 -1.71
CA MET A 336 16.13 14.34 -0.55
C MET A 336 15.67 12.87 -0.52
N PHE A 337 14.37 12.57 -0.70
CA PHE A 337 13.88 11.20 -0.77
C PHE A 337 14.53 10.41 -1.92
N TYR A 338 14.64 11.05 -3.08
CA TYR A 338 15.19 10.41 -4.27
C TYR A 338 16.68 10.12 -4.15
N ASP A 339 17.45 11.00 -3.51
CA ASP A 339 18.88 10.84 -3.31
C ASP A 339 19.24 9.94 -2.12
N HIS A 340 18.31 9.75 -1.17
CA HIS A 340 18.57 8.97 0.03
C HIS A 340 18.78 7.48 -0.27
N SER A 341 19.93 6.92 0.09
CA SER A 341 20.31 5.54 -0.28
C SER A 341 19.41 4.44 0.26
N ALA A 342 18.80 4.65 1.43
CA ALA A 342 17.86 3.69 2.04
C ALA A 342 16.48 3.71 1.40
N VAL A 343 16.05 4.82 0.78
CA VAL A 343 14.76 4.91 0.07
C VAL A 343 14.84 4.13 -1.24
N LYS A 344 13.87 3.24 -1.49
CA LYS A 344 13.82 2.39 -2.69
C LYS A 344 12.64 2.66 -3.61
N GLY A 345 11.68 3.44 -3.17
CA GLY A 345 10.55 3.87 -3.97
C GLY A 345 9.80 5.00 -3.31
N ILE A 346 9.10 5.78 -4.13
CA ILE A 346 8.27 6.90 -3.71
C ILE A 346 6.93 6.76 -4.44
N THR A 347 5.83 6.70 -3.69
CA THR A 347 4.47 6.67 -4.24
C THR A 347 3.72 7.91 -3.81
N PHE A 348 3.22 8.69 -4.76
CA PHE A 348 2.33 9.80 -4.50
C PHE A 348 0.91 9.30 -4.20
N TRP A 349 0.25 9.85 -3.15
CA TRP A 349 -1.10 9.45 -2.79
C TRP A 349 -2.16 10.21 -3.58
N GLY A 350 -2.15 9.96 -4.89
CA GLY A 350 -2.95 10.67 -5.88
C GLY A 350 -2.23 11.87 -6.49
N TYR A 351 -2.68 12.28 -7.68
CA TYR A 351 -2.03 13.37 -8.41
C TYR A 351 -3.00 14.26 -9.19
N VAL A 352 -4.29 13.88 -9.28
CA VAL A 352 -5.28 14.66 -10.07
C VAL A 352 -6.05 15.58 -9.15
N VAL A 353 -6.01 16.88 -9.46
CA VAL A 353 -6.75 17.91 -8.69
C VAL A 353 -8.24 17.59 -8.68
N GLY A 354 -8.83 17.58 -7.49
CA GLY A 354 -10.23 17.26 -7.27
C GLY A 354 -10.54 15.77 -7.09
N SER A 355 -9.57 14.88 -7.33
CA SER A 355 -9.70 13.42 -7.15
C SER A 355 -8.69 12.86 -6.13
N THR A 356 -8.18 13.70 -5.23
CA THR A 356 -7.29 13.32 -4.13
C THR A 356 -8.01 13.42 -2.79
N TRP A 357 -7.58 12.65 -1.80
CA TRP A 357 -8.22 12.63 -0.47
C TRP A 357 -8.11 13.95 0.31
N ARG A 358 -7.07 14.75 0.07
CA ARG A 358 -6.95 16.15 0.54
C ARG A 358 -7.04 17.11 -0.63
N SER A 359 -7.69 18.25 -0.44
CA SER A 359 -8.09 19.13 -1.54
C SER A 359 -6.94 19.71 -2.36
N ASN A 360 -5.77 19.95 -1.74
CA ASN A 360 -4.67 20.68 -2.37
C ASN A 360 -3.50 19.78 -2.77
N THR A 361 -3.59 18.46 -2.61
CA THR A 361 -2.50 17.52 -2.91
C THR A 361 -2.38 17.15 -4.38
N GLY A 362 -3.39 17.46 -5.20
CA GLY A 362 -3.32 17.23 -6.65
C GLY A 362 -2.19 18.01 -7.31
N LEU A 363 -1.54 17.38 -8.28
CA LEU A 363 -0.38 17.91 -9.01
C LEU A 363 -0.70 18.24 -10.47
N MET A 364 -1.82 17.71 -11.00
CA MET A 364 -2.27 17.87 -12.37
C MET A 364 -3.77 18.09 -12.41
N TYR A 365 -4.25 19.00 -13.22
CA TYR A 365 -5.67 19.21 -13.45
C TYR A 365 -6.27 18.08 -14.31
N PRO A 366 -7.61 17.86 -14.26
CA PRO A 366 -8.26 16.81 -15.05
C PRO A 366 -8.04 16.91 -16.57
N ASP A 367 -7.80 18.10 -17.09
CA ASP A 367 -7.52 18.36 -18.52
C ASP A 367 -6.07 18.04 -18.93
N GLY A 368 -5.23 17.64 -17.96
CA GLY A 368 -3.81 17.32 -18.20
C GLY A 368 -2.86 18.50 -17.96
N THR A 369 -3.37 19.69 -17.63
CA THR A 369 -2.52 20.83 -17.26
C THR A 369 -1.79 20.54 -15.95
N MET A 370 -0.48 20.62 -15.94
CA MET A 370 0.36 20.39 -14.78
C MET A 370 0.43 21.62 -13.88
N ARG A 371 0.35 21.41 -12.56
CA ARG A 371 0.77 22.43 -11.60
C ARG A 371 2.31 22.54 -11.62
N PRO A 372 2.90 23.67 -11.18
CA PRO A 372 4.35 23.87 -11.21
C PRO A 372 5.16 22.75 -10.53
N ALA A 373 4.64 22.16 -9.44
CA ALA A 373 5.28 21.02 -8.77
C ALA A 373 5.36 19.78 -9.65
N MET A 374 4.29 19.49 -10.43
CA MET A 374 4.30 18.34 -11.35
C MET A 374 5.25 18.60 -12.55
N ALA A 375 5.24 19.80 -13.10
CA ALA A 375 6.12 20.15 -14.21
C ALA A 375 7.60 19.99 -13.78
N TRP A 376 7.96 20.51 -12.62
CA TRP A 376 9.30 20.32 -12.06
C TRP A 376 9.64 18.84 -11.84
N LEU A 377 8.71 18.04 -11.29
CA LEU A 377 8.93 16.62 -11.05
C LEU A 377 9.19 15.86 -12.36
N MET A 378 8.46 16.20 -13.42
CA MET A 378 8.65 15.56 -14.73
C MET A 378 10.00 15.92 -15.35
N ASP A 379 10.41 17.18 -15.27
CA ASP A 379 11.76 17.61 -15.67
C ASP A 379 12.85 16.86 -14.88
N PHE A 380 12.69 16.78 -13.56
CA PHE A 380 13.64 16.08 -12.68
C PHE A 380 13.79 14.59 -13.03
N LEU A 381 12.70 13.94 -13.43
CA LEU A 381 12.66 12.51 -13.78
C LEU A 381 12.93 12.24 -15.27
N ASP A 382 13.12 13.24 -16.08
CA ASP A 382 13.22 13.14 -17.55
C ASP A 382 12.00 12.43 -18.16
N ARG A 383 10.80 12.90 -17.79
CA ARG A 383 9.50 12.32 -18.16
C ARG A 383 8.53 13.42 -18.65
N GLY A 384 7.42 13.01 -19.21
CA GLY A 384 6.28 13.92 -19.47
C GLY A 384 6.23 14.52 -20.89
N GLU A 385 7.09 14.11 -21.82
CA GLU A 385 6.99 14.46 -23.25
C GLU A 385 6.09 13.49 -24.04
#